data_51aa7932ec207b6b2523a364ac8e358b
#
_entry.id   51aa7932ec207b6b2523a364ac8e358b
#
_cell.length_a   1.000
_cell.length_b   1.000
_cell.length_c   1.000
_cell.angle_alpha   90.00
_cell.angle_beta   90.00
_cell.angle_gamma   90.00
#
_symmetry.space_group_name_H-M   'P 1'
#
loop_
_entity.id
_entity.type
_entity.pdbx_description
1 polymer ?
#
loop_
_entity_poly.entity_id
_entity_poly.type
_entity_poly.pdbx_seq_one_letter_code
_entity_poly.pdbx_strand_id
1 'polypeptide(L)'
;MPQLFVVFFESATDPSAIAEELNMVKLSFGLFLVQSSLTQSKLYHKIKWAVEPENLFVGKLKEHPKFKGMEAGTLKWVRSLPPD
;
A
#
# COMPACT_ATOMS: atom_id res chain seq x y z
N MET A 1 -10.21 -13.13 -3.57
CA MET A 1 -9.29 -12.67 -4.61
C MET A 1 -8.53 -11.43 -4.11
N PRO A 2 -7.25 -11.33 -4.38
CA PRO A 2 -6.49 -10.16 -3.95
C PRO A 2 -6.96 -8.90 -4.68
N GLN A 3 -6.97 -7.79 -3.96
CA GLN A 3 -7.36 -6.50 -4.49
C GLN A 3 -6.25 -5.50 -4.25
N LEU A 4 -6.24 -4.44 -5.04
CA LEU A 4 -5.22 -3.41 -4.95
C LEU A 4 -5.70 -2.28 -4.07
N PHE A 5 -4.85 -1.85 -3.15
CA PHE A 5 -5.14 -0.74 -2.23
C PHE A 5 -4.05 0.31 -2.33
N VAL A 6 -4.45 1.56 -2.10
CA VAL A 6 -3.50 2.64 -1.86
C VAL A 6 -3.48 2.92 -0.36
N VAL A 7 -2.28 3.06 0.18
CA VAL A 7 -2.08 3.31 1.60
C VAL A 7 -1.18 4.51 1.77
N PHE A 8 -1.63 5.46 2.58
CA PHE A 8 -0.81 6.60 2.95
C PHE A 8 -0.82 6.72 4.47
N PHE A 9 0.35 6.95 5.06
CA PHE A 9 0.41 7.23 6.49
C PHE A 9 1.64 8.04 6.83
N GLU A 10 1.51 8.76 7.97
CA GLU A 10 2.62 9.46 8.58
C GLU A 10 2.81 8.87 9.97
N SER A 11 4.02 8.40 10.25
CA SER A 11 4.33 7.74 11.51
C SER A 11 5.80 7.93 11.83
N ALA A 12 6.10 8.03 13.13
CA ALA A 12 7.49 8.03 13.60
C ALA A 12 8.09 6.63 13.60
N THR A 13 7.25 5.60 13.48
CA THR A 13 7.69 4.21 13.45
C THR A 13 8.16 3.82 12.04
N ASP A 14 9.27 3.09 11.97
CA ASP A 14 9.77 2.59 10.70
C ASP A 14 8.77 1.56 10.13
N PRO A 15 8.25 1.76 8.93
CA PRO A 15 7.25 0.87 8.35
C PRO A 15 7.83 -0.39 7.70
N SER A 16 9.14 -0.60 7.75
CA SER A 16 9.78 -1.69 7.01
C SER A 16 9.21 -3.07 7.32
N ALA A 17 8.95 -3.35 8.59
CA ALA A 17 8.45 -4.67 8.99
C ALA A 17 7.07 -4.95 8.42
N ILE A 18 6.14 -4.00 8.51
CA ILE A 18 4.79 -4.20 7.99
C ILE A 18 4.77 -4.17 6.47
N ALA A 19 5.61 -3.35 5.87
CA ALA A 19 5.73 -3.29 4.42
C ALA A 19 6.21 -4.62 3.86
N GLU A 20 7.18 -5.24 4.52
CA GLU A 20 7.67 -6.56 4.12
C GLU A 20 6.61 -7.64 4.32
N GLU A 21 5.95 -7.64 5.47
CA GLU A 21 4.91 -8.63 5.78
C GLU A 21 3.77 -8.60 4.77
N LEU A 22 3.34 -7.41 4.37
CA LEU A 22 2.21 -7.23 3.45
C LEU A 22 2.64 -7.10 1.99
N ASN A 23 3.93 -7.17 1.72
CA ASN A 23 4.48 -6.94 0.36
C ASN A 23 4.04 -5.58 -0.20
N MET A 24 4.10 -4.56 0.64
CA MET A 24 3.75 -3.20 0.24
C MET A 24 4.82 -2.62 -0.68
N VAL A 25 4.40 -1.93 -1.70
CA VAL A 25 5.31 -1.30 -2.67
C VAL A 25 5.31 0.20 -2.43
N LYS A 26 6.44 0.74 -2.04
CA LYS A 26 6.57 2.16 -1.75
C LYS A 26 6.60 2.97 -3.04
N LEU A 27 5.68 3.91 -3.16
CA LEU A 27 5.65 4.85 -4.29
C LEU A 27 6.41 6.12 -3.96
N SER A 28 6.28 6.58 -2.74
CA SER A 28 6.91 7.79 -2.25
C SER A 28 6.89 7.73 -0.73
N PHE A 29 7.47 8.72 -0.07
CA PHE A 29 7.48 8.75 1.38
C PHE A 29 6.05 8.67 1.94
N GLY A 30 5.78 7.62 2.70
CA GLY A 30 4.46 7.40 3.31
C GLY A 30 3.39 6.87 2.38
N LEU A 31 3.66 6.76 1.09
CA LEU A 31 2.67 6.36 0.09
C LEU A 31 3.04 4.99 -0.49
N PHE A 32 2.11 4.05 -0.37
CA PHE A 32 2.34 2.67 -0.78
C PHE A 32 1.17 2.12 -1.59
N LEU A 33 1.46 1.12 -2.40
CA LEU A 33 0.44 0.24 -2.97
C LEU A 33 0.59 -1.13 -2.33
N VAL A 34 -0.53 -1.80 -2.15
CA VAL A 34 -0.52 -3.16 -1.63
C VAL A 34 -1.60 -3.99 -2.31
N GLN A 35 -1.23 -5.21 -2.70
CA GLN A 35 -2.20 -6.17 -3.21
C GLN A 35 -2.47 -7.17 -2.08
N SER A 36 -3.72 -7.28 -1.67
CA SER A 36 -4.07 -8.08 -0.50
C SER A 36 -5.44 -8.72 -0.64
N SER A 37 -5.58 -9.89 -0.03
CA SER A 37 -6.87 -10.59 0.09
C SER A 37 -7.66 -10.10 1.31
N LEU A 38 -7.05 -9.28 2.15
CA LEU A 38 -7.73 -8.71 3.31
C LEU A 38 -8.80 -7.71 2.86
N THR A 39 -9.82 -7.55 3.69
CA THR A 39 -10.78 -6.45 3.48
C THR A 39 -10.09 -5.14 3.79
N GLN A 40 -10.66 -4.05 3.27
CA GLN A 40 -10.13 -2.72 3.55
C GLN A 40 -10.05 -2.45 5.06
N SER A 41 -11.07 -2.85 5.80
CA SER A 41 -11.11 -2.66 7.25
C SER A 41 -10.00 -3.45 7.96
N LYS A 42 -9.80 -4.72 7.58
CA LYS A 42 -8.76 -5.54 8.20
C LYS A 42 -7.37 -5.02 7.86
N LEU A 43 -7.17 -4.58 6.62
CA LEU A 43 -5.90 -4.00 6.20
C LEU A 43 -5.61 -2.72 6.97
N TYR A 44 -6.62 -1.85 7.11
CA TYR A 44 -6.52 -0.62 7.88
C TYR A 44 -6.09 -0.89 9.32
N HIS A 45 -6.77 -1.81 10.00
CA HIS A 45 -6.45 -2.11 11.39
C HIS A 45 -5.07 -2.73 11.54
N LYS A 46 -4.69 -3.60 10.62
CA LYS A 46 -3.38 -4.25 10.68
C LYS A 46 -2.25 -3.22 10.58
N ILE A 47 -2.37 -2.27 9.66
CA ILE A 47 -1.38 -1.20 9.51
C ILE A 47 -1.40 -0.27 10.73
N LYS A 48 -2.59 0.10 11.18
CA LYS A 48 -2.75 0.98 12.34
C LYS A 48 -2.05 0.42 13.58
N TRP A 49 -2.21 -0.86 13.84
CA TRP A 49 -1.57 -1.50 14.99
C TRP A 49 -0.06 -1.61 14.83
N ALA A 50 0.41 -1.79 13.59
CA ALA A 50 1.83 -2.02 13.33
C ALA A 50 2.67 -0.75 13.45
N VAL A 51 2.17 0.39 12.96
CA VAL A 51 2.97 1.63 12.87
C VAL A 51 2.45 2.77 13.74
N GLU A 52 1.30 2.60 14.38
CA GLU A 52 0.69 3.63 15.24
C GLU A 52 0.77 5.01 14.58
N PRO A 53 0.17 5.18 13.39
CA PRO A 53 0.36 6.40 12.61
C PRO A 53 -0.40 7.58 13.16
N GLU A 54 0.12 8.79 12.91
CA GLU A 54 -0.62 10.02 13.20
C GLU A 54 -1.75 10.19 12.19
N ASN A 55 -1.49 9.83 10.94
CA ASN A 55 -2.47 9.85 9.86
C ASN A 55 -2.43 8.51 9.14
N LEU A 56 -3.59 8.02 8.75
CA LEU A 56 -3.66 6.77 7.99
C LEU A 56 -4.82 6.83 7.00
N PHE A 57 -4.51 6.52 5.75
CA PHE A 57 -5.49 6.43 4.68
C PHE A 57 -5.33 5.08 3.99
N VAL A 58 -6.40 4.31 3.90
CA VAL A 58 -6.42 3.05 3.17
C VAL A 58 -7.61 3.06 2.24
N GLY A 59 -7.37 2.99 0.95
CA GLY A 59 -8.43 3.01 -0.04
C GLY A 59 -8.26 1.89 -1.05
N LYS A 60 -9.39 1.25 -1.39
CA LYS A 60 -9.39 0.23 -2.42
C LYS A 60 -9.41 0.89 -3.79
N LEU A 61 -8.54 0.43 -4.69
CA LEU A 61 -8.50 0.92 -6.06
C LEU A 61 -9.29 -0.01 -6.95
N LYS A 62 -10.17 0.58 -7.76
CA LYS A 62 -10.96 -0.17 -8.72
C LYS A 62 -10.15 -0.52 -9.96
N GLU A 63 -9.24 0.38 -10.33
CA GLU A 63 -8.39 0.21 -11.51
C GLU A 63 -6.94 0.35 -11.12
N HIS A 64 -6.05 -0.14 -11.97
CA HIS A 64 -4.63 0.07 -11.77
C HIS A 64 -4.33 1.57 -11.89
N PRO A 65 -3.62 2.15 -10.91
CA PRO A 65 -3.34 3.58 -10.94
C PRO A 65 -2.31 3.94 -12.00
N LYS A 66 -2.39 5.17 -12.48
CA LYS A 66 -1.36 5.75 -13.32
C LYS A 66 -0.59 6.75 -12.49
N PHE A 67 0.72 6.78 -12.66
CA PHE A 67 1.55 7.70 -11.90
C PHE A 67 2.85 7.96 -12.63
N LYS A 68 3.53 9.02 -12.20
CA LYS A 68 4.80 9.43 -12.74
C LYS A 68 5.66 9.97 -11.61
N GLY A 69 6.96 9.75 -11.69
CA GLY A 69 7.88 10.32 -10.70
C GLY A 69 7.96 9.58 -9.39
N MET A 70 7.39 8.39 -9.32
CA MET A 70 7.44 7.55 -8.13
C MET A 70 8.74 6.72 -8.11
N GLU A 71 8.94 5.93 -7.06
CA GLU A 71 10.16 5.13 -6.95
C GLU A 71 10.33 4.17 -8.11
N ALA A 72 11.58 3.90 -8.46
CA ALA A 72 11.93 3.05 -9.59
C ALA A 72 11.33 1.64 -9.44
N GLY A 73 10.82 1.10 -10.54
CA GLY A 73 10.27 -0.25 -10.57
C GLY A 73 8.80 -0.35 -10.18
N THR A 74 8.22 0.70 -9.60
CA THR A 74 6.84 0.64 -9.13
C THR A 74 5.82 0.53 -10.26
N LEU A 75 6.03 1.26 -11.33
CA LEU A 75 5.13 1.20 -12.49
C LEU A 75 5.19 -0.19 -13.14
N LYS A 76 6.38 -0.75 -13.24
CA LYS A 76 6.55 -2.11 -13.76
C LYS A 76 5.83 -3.13 -12.88
N TRP A 77 5.92 -2.95 -11.57
CA TRP A 77 5.20 -3.81 -10.62
C TRP A 77 3.69 -3.76 -10.85
N VAL A 78 3.12 -2.56 -11.00
CA VAL A 78 1.68 -2.40 -11.27
C VAL A 78 1.30 -3.09 -12.58
N ARG A 79 2.11 -2.93 -13.62
CA ARG A 79 1.85 -3.56 -14.91
C ARG A 79 1.94 -5.08 -14.87
N SER A 80 2.63 -5.63 -13.88
CA SER A 80 2.73 -7.08 -13.72
C SER A 80 1.52 -7.69 -13.01
N LEU A 81 0.66 -6.86 -12.41
CA LEU A 81 -0.53 -7.34 -11.72
C LEU A 81 -1.57 -7.83 -12.72
N PRO A 82 -2.38 -8.84 -12.32
CA PRO A 82 -3.46 -9.28 -13.22
C PRO A 82 -4.45 -8.15 -13.48
N PRO A 83 -5.07 -8.13 -14.65
CA PRO A 83 -6.12 -7.14 -14.92
C PRO A 83 -7.32 -7.37 -14.00
N ASP A 84 -8.04 -6.30 -13.74
CA ASP A 84 -9.25 -6.33 -12.91
C ASP A 84 -10.38 -7.12 -13.58
#